data_ddd3e6cef1cecf4ffe61e11219463aff
#
_entry.id   ddd3e6cef1cecf4ffe61e11219463aff
#
_cell.length_a   1.000
_cell.length_b   1.000
_cell.length_c   1.000
_cell.angle_alpha   90.00
_cell.angle_beta   90.00
_cell.angle_gamma   90.00
#
_symmetry.space_group_name_H-M   'P 1'
#
loop_
_entity.id
_entity.type
_entity.pdbx_description
1 polymer ?
#
loop_
_entity_poly.entity_id
_entity_poly.type
_entity_poly.pdbx_seq_one_letter_code
_entity_poly.pdbx_strand_id
1 'polypeptide(L)'
;DPDKAEYNYVKDVDYISGAAILLSVDLWKQIGGFDERFAPAYCEDSDLAFEVRKAGYRVVYQPLSKVIHFEGVSNGTDVNGTGLKRYQVENSQKLKEKWADEFKKQCVNDGNPNPFRARERSQGKKVILVVDHYVPTFDKDAGSKTTYQYLKMFLKKGYVVKFLGDNFLHEEPYSTTLQQMGIEILYGDHWATGLWDWLKLNKDEIDVAYLNRPHIATKYVDFIKENTNIKVIYYGHDLHFLRLGREYELTGDI
;
A
#
# COMPACT_ATOMS: atom_id res chain seq x y z
N ASP A 1 -5.29 -4.76 -12.13
CA ASP A 1 -4.74 -6.12 -12.24
C ASP A 1 -4.79 -6.77 -10.85
N PRO A 2 -5.68 -7.76 -10.63
CA PRO A 2 -5.90 -8.35 -9.30
C PRO A 2 -4.70 -9.16 -8.79
N ASP A 3 -3.73 -9.46 -9.64
CA ASP A 3 -2.57 -10.28 -9.29
C ASP A 3 -1.38 -9.45 -8.81
N LYS A 4 -1.48 -8.11 -8.89
CA LYS A 4 -0.42 -7.23 -8.44
C LYS A 4 -0.58 -6.84 -6.96
N ALA A 5 0.51 -6.98 -6.20
CA ALA A 5 0.56 -6.72 -4.77
C ALA A 5 0.03 -5.32 -4.38
N GLU A 6 0.35 -4.30 -5.18
CA GLU A 6 -0.04 -2.91 -4.95
C GLU A 6 -1.55 -2.63 -5.01
N TYR A 7 -2.36 -3.57 -5.53
CA TYR A 7 -3.82 -3.46 -5.58
C TYR A 7 -4.53 -4.32 -4.52
N ASN A 8 -3.81 -5.12 -3.76
CA ASN A 8 -4.41 -6.15 -2.91
C ASN A 8 -4.35 -5.85 -1.40
N TYR A 9 -4.18 -4.60 -0.98
CA TYR A 9 -4.23 -4.22 0.42
C TYR A 9 -5.13 -3.00 0.66
N VAL A 10 -5.70 -2.91 1.85
CA VAL A 10 -6.51 -1.75 2.28
C VAL A 10 -5.63 -0.53 2.41
N LYS A 11 -6.02 0.59 1.82
CA LYS A 11 -5.24 1.82 1.89
C LYS A 11 -6.11 3.07 1.86
N ASP A 12 -5.61 4.15 2.46
CA ASP A 12 -6.18 5.47 2.27
C ASP A 12 -5.84 5.97 0.87
N VAL A 13 -6.84 6.46 0.15
CA VAL A 13 -6.69 6.96 -1.22
C VAL A 13 -7.27 8.36 -1.36
N ASP A 14 -6.91 9.04 -2.43
CA ASP A 14 -7.42 10.38 -2.70
C ASP A 14 -8.88 10.33 -3.14
N TYR A 15 -9.25 9.37 -3.95
CA TYR A 15 -10.62 9.09 -4.33
C TYR A 15 -10.82 7.61 -4.68
N ILE A 16 -12.06 7.19 -4.82
CA ILE A 16 -12.48 5.90 -5.36
C ILE A 16 -13.49 6.14 -6.47
N SER A 17 -13.51 5.24 -7.46
CA SER A 17 -14.42 5.35 -8.59
C SER A 17 -15.89 5.27 -8.17
N GLY A 18 -16.73 6.10 -8.77
CA GLY A 18 -18.19 6.07 -8.61
C GLY A 18 -18.86 4.76 -9.00
N ALA A 19 -18.12 3.85 -9.68
CA ALA A 19 -18.62 2.53 -10.05
C ALA A 19 -18.94 1.65 -8.81
N ALA A 20 -18.27 1.88 -7.67
CA ALA A 20 -18.54 1.14 -6.42
C ALA A 20 -18.14 1.99 -5.20
N ILE A 21 -19.08 2.75 -4.66
CA ILE A 21 -18.90 3.57 -3.46
C ILE A 21 -19.87 3.11 -2.37
N LEU A 22 -19.36 2.99 -1.15
CA LEU A 22 -20.16 2.78 0.05
C LEU A 22 -19.86 3.88 1.07
N LEU A 23 -20.89 4.59 1.51
CA LEU A 23 -20.81 5.52 2.65
C LEU A 23 -22.15 5.53 3.42
N SER A 24 -22.13 6.02 4.67
CA SER A 24 -23.34 6.09 5.46
C SER A 24 -24.31 7.18 4.95
N VAL A 25 -25.59 6.95 5.09
CA VAL A 25 -26.63 7.92 4.72
C VAL A 25 -26.49 9.22 5.52
N ASP A 26 -26.08 9.13 6.79
CA ASP A 26 -25.88 10.30 7.64
C ASP A 26 -24.73 11.17 7.15
N LEU A 27 -23.61 10.56 6.76
CA LEU A 27 -22.49 11.29 6.16
C LEU A 27 -22.90 11.90 4.81
N TRP A 28 -23.60 11.15 3.96
CA TRP A 28 -24.14 11.66 2.70
C TRP A 28 -24.99 12.93 2.92
N LYS A 29 -25.90 12.92 3.89
CA LYS A 29 -26.72 14.08 4.25
C LYS A 29 -25.90 15.24 4.81
N GLN A 30 -24.91 14.93 5.67
CA GLN A 30 -24.02 15.91 6.27
C GLN A 30 -23.22 16.71 5.24
N ILE A 31 -22.71 16.05 4.20
CA ILE A 31 -21.91 16.67 3.16
C ILE A 31 -22.74 17.24 1.99
N GLY A 32 -24.05 16.98 1.96
CA GLY A 32 -24.95 17.49 0.94
C GLY A 32 -25.03 16.67 -0.36
N GLY A 33 -24.48 15.46 -0.38
CA GLY A 33 -24.48 14.60 -1.56
C GLY A 33 -23.48 15.01 -2.65
N PHE A 34 -23.82 14.78 -3.91
CA PHE A 34 -23.03 15.26 -5.05
C PHE A 34 -23.22 16.76 -5.28
N ASP A 35 -22.13 17.45 -5.55
CA ASP A 35 -22.15 18.88 -5.90
C ASP A 35 -22.67 19.07 -7.33
N GLU A 36 -23.78 19.80 -7.49
CA GLU A 36 -24.45 20.04 -8.77
C GLU A 36 -23.57 20.74 -9.83
N ARG A 37 -22.47 21.39 -9.42
CA ARG A 37 -21.50 22.00 -10.36
C ARG A 37 -20.87 20.98 -11.30
N PHE A 38 -20.86 19.70 -10.92
CA PHE A 38 -20.31 18.60 -11.72
C PHE A 38 -21.37 17.92 -12.59
N ALA A 39 -22.60 18.37 -12.53
CA ALA A 39 -23.63 17.85 -13.44
C ALA A 39 -23.24 18.11 -14.91
N PRO A 40 -23.61 17.21 -15.83
CA PRO A 40 -24.39 15.98 -15.61
C PRO A 40 -23.54 14.76 -15.21
N ALA A 41 -22.20 14.79 -15.33
CA ALA A 41 -21.33 13.67 -15.01
C ALA A 41 -19.86 14.07 -14.95
N TYR A 42 -19.04 13.19 -14.33
CA TYR A 42 -17.59 13.23 -14.11
C TYR A 42 -17.12 14.20 -13.03
N CYS A 43 -16.16 13.71 -12.25
CA CYS A 43 -15.55 14.35 -11.09
C CYS A 43 -16.43 14.47 -9.85
N GLU A 44 -17.71 14.09 -9.89
CA GLU A 44 -18.59 14.06 -8.71
C GLU A 44 -18.14 13.06 -7.66
N ASP A 45 -17.59 11.92 -8.07
CA ASP A 45 -17.03 10.89 -7.17
C ASP A 45 -15.73 11.35 -6.51
N SER A 46 -14.88 12.01 -7.28
CA SER A 46 -13.65 12.61 -6.78
C SER A 46 -13.95 13.74 -5.80
N ASP A 47 -14.88 14.63 -6.12
CA ASP A 47 -15.34 15.70 -5.24
C ASP A 47 -15.93 15.16 -3.93
N LEU A 48 -16.81 14.15 -4.04
CA LEU A 48 -17.39 13.46 -2.89
C LEU A 48 -16.29 12.93 -1.94
N ALA A 49 -15.24 12.30 -2.49
CA ALA A 49 -14.13 11.81 -1.70
C ALA A 49 -13.37 12.95 -0.96
N PHE A 50 -13.23 14.11 -1.58
CA PHE A 50 -12.64 15.29 -0.94
C PHE A 50 -13.54 15.86 0.16
N GLU A 51 -14.86 15.96 -0.05
CA GLU A 51 -15.82 16.40 0.98
C GLU A 51 -15.86 15.42 2.17
N VAL A 52 -15.80 14.11 1.92
CA VAL A 52 -15.70 13.09 2.98
C VAL A 52 -14.47 13.33 3.86
N ARG A 53 -13.30 13.60 3.25
CA ARG A 53 -12.09 13.90 4.03
C ARG A 53 -12.17 15.24 4.76
N LYS A 54 -12.72 16.27 4.14
CA LYS A 54 -12.96 17.57 4.78
C LYS A 54 -13.88 17.46 5.99
N ALA A 55 -14.84 16.53 5.95
CA ALA A 55 -15.70 16.20 7.09
C ALA A 55 -15.00 15.37 8.20
N GLY A 56 -13.68 15.05 8.04
CA GLY A 56 -12.88 14.33 9.03
C GLY A 56 -12.92 12.81 8.89
N TYR A 57 -13.49 12.27 7.82
CA TYR A 57 -13.56 10.84 7.57
C TYR A 57 -12.45 10.37 6.60
N ARG A 58 -12.24 9.06 6.55
CA ARG A 58 -11.28 8.43 5.65
C ARG A 58 -11.95 8.00 4.34
N VAL A 59 -11.21 8.09 3.25
CA VAL A 59 -11.56 7.45 1.98
C VAL A 59 -10.65 6.24 1.82
N VAL A 60 -11.24 5.05 1.80
CA VAL A 60 -10.54 3.78 1.90
C VAL A 60 -10.80 2.93 0.67
N TYR A 61 -9.73 2.46 0.04
CA TYR A 61 -9.81 1.42 -0.99
C TYR A 61 -9.89 0.04 -0.33
N GLN A 62 -10.93 -0.74 -0.69
CA GLN A 62 -11.14 -2.11 -0.20
C GLN A 62 -10.94 -3.13 -1.33
N PRO A 63 -9.82 -3.87 -1.35
CA PRO A 63 -9.48 -4.76 -2.46
C PRO A 63 -10.39 -5.99 -2.58
N LEU A 64 -11.08 -6.38 -1.50
CA LEU A 64 -12.02 -7.50 -1.53
C LEU A 64 -13.35 -7.12 -2.19
N SER A 65 -13.63 -5.82 -2.37
CA SER A 65 -14.79 -5.33 -3.11
C SER A 65 -14.46 -5.31 -4.59
N LYS A 66 -14.79 -6.39 -5.30
CA LYS A 66 -14.51 -6.55 -6.73
C LYS A 66 -15.77 -6.33 -7.55
N VAL A 67 -15.72 -5.38 -8.47
CA VAL A 67 -16.80 -5.07 -9.43
C VAL A 67 -16.25 -5.15 -10.85
N ILE A 68 -17.06 -5.66 -11.77
CA ILE A 68 -16.75 -5.61 -13.19
C ILE A 68 -17.43 -4.37 -13.77
N HIS A 69 -16.62 -3.42 -14.22
CA HIS A 69 -17.09 -2.17 -14.84
C HIS A 69 -16.80 -2.17 -16.33
N PHE A 70 -17.87 -2.19 -17.14
CA PHE A 70 -17.77 -2.13 -18.61
C PHE A 70 -17.71 -0.67 -19.05
N GLU A 71 -16.49 -0.13 -19.16
CA GLU A 71 -16.28 1.26 -19.59
C GLU A 71 -16.82 1.51 -21.01
N GLY A 72 -17.33 2.74 -21.23
CA GLY A 72 -17.75 3.21 -22.56
C GLY A 72 -19.11 2.72 -23.03
N VAL A 73 -19.76 1.78 -22.33
CA VAL A 73 -21.08 1.26 -22.74
C VAL A 73 -22.16 2.34 -22.65
N SER A 74 -22.12 3.18 -21.59
CA SER A 74 -23.17 4.18 -21.37
C SER A 74 -22.84 5.57 -21.96
N ASN A 75 -21.57 5.99 -21.92
CA ASN A 75 -21.17 7.38 -22.15
C ASN A 75 -20.14 7.56 -23.28
N GLY A 76 -19.75 6.47 -23.95
CA GLY A 76 -18.69 6.50 -24.96
C GLY A 76 -17.29 6.73 -24.36
N THR A 77 -16.27 6.81 -25.22
CA THR A 77 -14.86 6.97 -24.82
C THR A 77 -14.22 8.27 -25.34
N ASP A 78 -14.89 8.98 -26.25
CA ASP A 78 -14.35 10.19 -26.88
C ASP A 78 -14.61 11.44 -26.03
N VAL A 79 -13.53 12.02 -25.49
CA VAL A 79 -13.57 13.26 -24.69
C VAL A 79 -13.82 14.52 -25.53
N ASN A 80 -13.58 14.48 -26.84
CA ASN A 80 -13.80 15.59 -27.78
C ASN A 80 -15.12 15.49 -28.54
N GLY A 81 -15.87 14.40 -28.31
CA GLY A 81 -17.17 14.15 -28.96
C GLY A 81 -18.32 14.93 -28.33
N THR A 82 -19.53 14.68 -28.87
CA THR A 82 -20.78 15.31 -28.37
C THR A 82 -21.38 14.61 -27.16
N GLY A 83 -20.79 13.47 -26.71
CA GLY A 83 -21.23 12.66 -25.56
C GLY A 83 -20.92 13.27 -24.20
N LEU A 84 -21.39 12.60 -23.14
CA LEU A 84 -21.15 13.03 -21.75
C LEU A 84 -19.66 13.10 -21.39
N LYS A 85 -18.80 12.34 -22.07
CA LYS A 85 -17.35 12.30 -21.81
C LYS A 85 -16.67 13.68 -21.94
N ARG A 86 -17.21 14.60 -22.74
CA ARG A 86 -16.70 15.99 -22.85
C ARG A 86 -16.68 16.73 -21.50
N TYR A 87 -17.66 16.45 -20.62
CA TYR A 87 -17.72 17.08 -19.30
C TYR A 87 -16.57 16.70 -18.39
N GLN A 88 -15.85 15.62 -18.68
CA GLN A 88 -14.66 15.23 -17.91
C GLN A 88 -13.59 16.33 -17.95
N VAL A 89 -13.38 16.99 -19.08
CA VAL A 89 -12.38 18.05 -19.22
C VAL A 89 -12.84 19.30 -18.45
N GLU A 90 -14.08 19.74 -18.65
CA GLU A 90 -14.64 20.91 -17.98
C GLU A 90 -14.69 20.72 -16.46
N ASN A 91 -15.19 19.58 -16.00
CA ASN A 91 -15.35 19.27 -14.58
C ASN A 91 -14.00 19.02 -13.89
N SER A 92 -12.99 18.51 -14.60
CA SER A 92 -11.63 18.44 -14.07
C SER A 92 -11.06 19.81 -13.74
N GLN A 93 -11.34 20.83 -14.54
CA GLN A 93 -10.93 22.21 -14.26
C GLN A 93 -11.66 22.76 -13.02
N LYS A 94 -12.99 22.58 -12.95
CA LYS A 94 -13.79 22.98 -11.76
C LYS A 94 -13.30 22.30 -10.48
N LEU A 95 -12.96 21.00 -10.57
CA LEU A 95 -12.41 20.24 -9.44
C LEU A 95 -11.07 20.82 -8.96
N LYS A 96 -10.17 21.14 -9.89
CA LYS A 96 -8.87 21.77 -9.59
C LYS A 96 -9.04 23.12 -8.90
N GLU A 97 -9.99 23.93 -9.35
CA GLU A 97 -10.29 25.24 -8.76
C GLU A 97 -10.87 25.10 -7.36
N LYS A 98 -11.85 24.20 -7.16
CA LYS A 98 -12.50 23.95 -5.86
C LYS A 98 -11.51 23.46 -4.82
N TRP A 99 -10.58 22.57 -5.18
CA TRP A 99 -9.70 21.87 -4.27
C TRP A 99 -8.22 22.20 -4.41
N ALA A 100 -7.88 23.40 -4.94
CA ALA A 100 -6.51 23.80 -5.24
C ALA A 100 -5.54 23.62 -4.06
N ASP A 101 -5.98 23.91 -2.83
CA ASP A 101 -5.14 23.77 -1.63
C ASP A 101 -5.03 22.32 -1.15
N GLU A 102 -6.04 21.49 -1.39
CA GLU A 102 -5.98 20.07 -1.06
C GLU A 102 -5.07 19.30 -2.03
N PHE A 103 -5.07 19.67 -3.32
CA PHE A 103 -4.15 19.05 -4.29
C PHE A 103 -2.67 19.28 -3.94
N LYS A 104 -2.32 20.40 -3.31
CA LYS A 104 -0.95 20.66 -2.84
C LYS A 104 -0.48 19.69 -1.75
N LYS A 105 -1.40 19.01 -1.07
CA LYS A 105 -1.14 18.04 0.01
C LYS A 105 -1.07 16.61 -0.50
N GLN A 106 -1.18 16.39 -1.81
CA GLN A 106 -1.19 15.07 -2.42
C GLN A 106 0.11 14.81 -3.16
N CYS A 107 0.46 13.53 -3.31
CA CYS A 107 1.58 13.15 -4.15
C CYS A 107 1.21 13.33 -5.62
N VAL A 108 2.13 13.91 -6.39
CA VAL A 108 1.92 14.09 -7.83
C VAL A 108 1.98 12.72 -8.51
N ASN A 109 0.99 12.43 -9.36
CA ASN A 109 1.06 11.34 -10.32
C ASN A 109 1.63 11.92 -11.63
N ASP A 110 2.89 11.62 -11.91
CA ASP A 110 3.65 12.10 -13.05
C ASP A 110 3.49 11.22 -14.31
N GLY A 111 2.55 10.26 -14.26
CA GLY A 111 2.35 9.29 -15.33
C GLY A 111 3.25 8.06 -15.21
N ASN A 112 4.05 7.92 -14.16
CA ASN A 112 4.80 6.69 -13.88
C ASN A 112 3.82 5.51 -13.74
N PRO A 113 3.97 4.44 -14.51
CA PRO A 113 3.10 3.26 -14.43
C PRO A 113 3.15 2.55 -13.08
N ASN A 114 4.21 2.77 -12.30
CA ASN A 114 4.39 2.21 -10.95
C ASN A 114 4.66 3.32 -9.92
N PRO A 115 3.70 4.20 -9.65
CA PRO A 115 3.89 5.24 -8.67
C PRO A 115 4.06 4.62 -7.27
N PHE A 116 5.09 5.07 -6.53
CA PHE A 116 5.31 4.55 -5.19
C PHE A 116 4.39 5.23 -4.16
N ARG A 117 4.32 6.56 -4.21
CA ARG A 117 3.58 7.41 -3.26
C ARG A 117 2.19 7.81 -3.75
N ALA A 118 2.04 8.08 -5.05
CA ALA A 118 0.80 8.64 -5.61
C ALA A 118 -0.37 7.65 -5.63
N ARG A 119 -0.13 6.36 -5.39
CA ARG A 119 -1.18 5.32 -5.34
C ARG A 119 -1.90 5.21 -3.99
N GLU A 120 -1.43 5.94 -2.97
CA GLU A 120 -2.00 5.95 -1.63
C GLU A 120 -1.72 7.28 -0.92
N ARG A 121 -2.42 7.56 0.17
CA ARG A 121 -2.18 8.77 0.96
C ARG A 121 -1.02 8.56 1.94
N SER A 122 0.19 8.57 1.40
CA SER A 122 1.43 8.31 2.14
C SER A 122 2.37 9.53 2.23
N GLN A 123 1.98 10.68 1.69
CA GLN A 123 2.78 11.90 1.79
C GLN A 123 3.07 12.26 3.26
N GLY A 124 4.35 12.51 3.57
CA GLY A 124 4.79 12.83 4.92
C GLY A 124 4.85 11.66 5.91
N LYS A 125 4.42 10.46 5.51
CA LYS A 125 4.55 9.24 6.31
C LYS A 125 5.88 8.55 6.01
N LYS A 126 6.46 7.95 7.06
CA LYS A 126 7.64 7.08 6.90
C LYS A 126 7.24 5.72 6.35
N VAL A 127 8.06 5.19 5.47
CA VAL A 127 7.89 3.85 4.90
C VAL A 127 8.86 2.88 5.55
N ILE A 128 8.36 1.74 5.99
CA ILE A 128 9.17 0.64 6.50
C ILE A 128 8.96 -0.62 5.66
N LEU A 129 10.07 -1.19 5.18
CA LEU A 129 10.10 -2.51 4.57
C LEU A 129 10.50 -3.53 5.63
N VAL A 130 9.61 -4.45 5.94
CA VAL A 130 9.87 -5.58 6.85
C VAL A 130 10.15 -6.80 6.01
N VAL A 131 11.29 -7.45 6.24
CA VAL A 131 11.69 -8.68 5.54
C VAL A 131 11.81 -9.82 6.55
N ASP A 132 11.11 -10.91 6.30
CA ASP A 132 11.20 -12.17 7.05
C ASP A 132 11.24 -13.35 6.06
N HIS A 133 11.45 -14.56 6.50
CA HIS A 133 11.59 -15.68 5.59
C HIS A 133 10.26 -16.11 4.93
N TYR A 134 9.11 -15.86 5.58
CA TYR A 134 7.77 -16.07 5.04
C TYR A 134 6.75 -15.13 5.69
N VAL A 135 5.54 -15.09 5.18
CA VAL A 135 4.43 -14.35 5.80
C VAL A 135 4.13 -14.93 7.19
N PRO A 136 4.08 -14.11 8.26
CA PRO A 136 4.00 -14.62 9.62
C PRO A 136 2.71 -15.40 9.89
N THR A 137 2.86 -16.68 10.19
CA THR A 137 1.78 -17.57 10.64
C THR A 137 1.56 -17.41 12.15
N PHE A 138 1.02 -16.26 12.53
CA PHE A 138 1.04 -15.68 13.89
C PHE A 138 0.32 -16.48 14.96
N ASP A 139 -0.41 -17.51 14.61
CA ASP A 139 -1.09 -18.47 15.50
C ASP A 139 -0.36 -19.82 15.62
N LYS A 140 0.70 -20.03 14.82
CA LYS A 140 1.42 -21.31 14.77
C LYS A 140 2.74 -21.31 15.52
N ASP A 141 3.47 -20.19 15.51
CA ASP A 141 4.79 -20.12 16.17
C ASP A 141 5.07 -18.76 16.81
N ALA A 142 5.99 -18.77 17.80
CA ALA A 142 6.31 -17.59 18.58
C ALA A 142 7.03 -16.50 17.78
N GLY A 143 7.87 -16.87 16.80
CA GLY A 143 8.58 -15.93 15.94
C GLY A 143 7.62 -15.17 15.04
N SER A 144 6.72 -15.88 14.35
CA SER A 144 5.65 -15.30 13.54
C SER A 144 4.72 -14.40 14.37
N LYS A 145 4.37 -14.82 15.60
CA LYS A 145 3.57 -13.99 16.51
C LYS A 145 4.30 -12.70 16.87
N THR A 146 5.60 -12.74 17.09
CA THR A 146 6.44 -11.57 17.38
C THR A 146 6.49 -10.63 16.18
N THR A 147 6.76 -11.14 14.97
CA THR A 147 6.75 -10.36 13.73
C THR A 147 5.40 -9.68 13.54
N TYR A 148 4.29 -10.40 13.72
CA TYR A 148 2.94 -9.85 13.63
C TYR A 148 2.70 -8.70 14.62
N GLN A 149 3.18 -8.80 15.86
CA GLN A 149 3.07 -7.71 16.84
C GLN A 149 3.90 -6.48 16.44
N TYR A 150 5.08 -6.65 15.87
CA TYR A 150 5.86 -5.54 15.33
C TYR A 150 5.14 -4.86 14.14
N LEU A 151 4.57 -5.62 13.23
CA LEU A 151 3.78 -5.08 12.13
C LEU A 151 2.62 -4.20 12.63
N LYS A 152 1.88 -4.69 13.64
CA LYS A 152 0.82 -3.90 14.31
C LYS A 152 1.37 -2.63 14.95
N MET A 153 2.52 -2.71 15.60
CA MET A 153 3.18 -1.57 16.23
C MET A 153 3.58 -0.52 15.18
N PHE A 154 4.16 -0.93 14.05
CA PHE A 154 4.53 -0.01 12.98
C PHE A 154 3.32 0.71 12.40
N LEU A 155 2.23 0.00 12.13
CA LEU A 155 0.96 0.61 11.70
C LEU A 155 0.44 1.62 12.74
N LYS A 156 0.43 1.25 14.03
CA LYS A 156 0.02 2.14 15.13
C LYS A 156 0.89 3.39 15.24
N LYS A 157 2.17 3.30 14.87
CA LYS A 157 3.11 4.42 14.81
C LYS A 157 2.95 5.28 13.55
N GLY A 158 2.03 4.94 12.65
CA GLY A 158 1.74 5.68 11.42
C GLY A 158 2.67 5.40 10.25
N TYR A 159 3.47 4.33 10.32
CA TYR A 159 4.27 3.90 9.15
C TYR A 159 3.39 3.36 8.04
N VAL A 160 3.82 3.61 6.81
CA VAL A 160 3.40 2.79 5.66
C VAL A 160 4.24 1.52 5.70
N VAL A 161 3.59 0.37 5.83
CA VAL A 161 4.27 -0.91 6.03
C VAL A 161 4.21 -1.73 4.76
N LYS A 162 5.38 -2.09 4.25
CA LYS A 162 5.56 -3.09 3.19
C LYS A 162 6.20 -4.32 3.80
N PHE A 163 5.68 -5.49 3.46
CA PHE A 163 6.18 -6.76 3.97
C PHE A 163 6.64 -7.65 2.83
N LEU A 164 7.81 -8.23 2.98
CA LEU A 164 8.39 -9.21 2.07
C LEU A 164 8.66 -10.52 2.82
N GLY A 165 7.98 -11.60 2.43
CA GLY A 165 8.44 -12.95 2.71
C GLY A 165 9.50 -13.35 1.69
N ASP A 166 10.69 -13.80 2.13
CA ASP A 166 11.80 -14.16 1.24
C ASP A 166 11.51 -15.38 0.34
N ASN A 167 10.42 -16.10 0.65
CA ASN A 167 9.87 -17.15 -0.20
C ASN A 167 8.94 -16.62 -1.31
N PHE A 168 8.61 -15.34 -1.31
CA PHE A 168 7.72 -14.64 -2.26
C PHE A 168 6.31 -15.24 -2.39
N LEU A 169 5.86 -16.01 -1.41
CA LEU A 169 4.56 -16.65 -1.45
C LEU A 169 3.46 -15.78 -0.82
N HIS A 170 2.25 -15.94 -1.34
CA HIS A 170 1.02 -15.46 -0.73
C HIS A 170 0.39 -16.62 0.04
N GLU A 171 0.30 -16.50 1.36
CA GLU A 171 -0.18 -17.57 2.24
C GLU A 171 -1.51 -17.20 2.91
N GLU A 172 -2.56 -17.94 2.59
CA GLU A 172 -3.86 -17.74 3.24
C GLU A 172 -3.93 -18.49 4.58
N PRO A 173 -4.64 -17.93 5.58
CA PRO A 173 -5.36 -16.62 5.58
C PRO A 173 -4.48 -15.45 6.01
N TYR A 174 -3.19 -15.66 6.22
CA TYR A 174 -2.27 -14.71 6.85
C TYR A 174 -2.00 -13.49 5.97
N SER A 175 -1.75 -13.72 4.69
CA SER A 175 -1.53 -12.63 3.73
C SER A 175 -2.75 -11.71 3.65
N THR A 176 -3.93 -12.28 3.45
CA THR A 176 -5.18 -11.50 3.42
C THR A 176 -5.41 -10.76 4.74
N THR A 177 -5.12 -11.38 5.89
CA THR A 177 -5.24 -10.71 7.19
C THR A 177 -4.35 -9.45 7.26
N LEU A 178 -3.08 -9.55 6.86
CA LEU A 178 -2.15 -8.43 6.85
C LEU A 178 -2.56 -7.34 5.85
N GLN A 179 -3.00 -7.75 4.65
CA GLN A 179 -3.50 -6.84 3.62
C GLN A 179 -4.74 -6.06 4.09
N GLN A 180 -5.65 -6.71 4.82
CA GLN A 180 -6.81 -6.03 5.42
C GLN A 180 -6.44 -5.07 6.56
N MET A 181 -5.28 -5.25 7.18
CA MET A 181 -4.72 -4.30 8.15
C MET A 181 -4.04 -3.08 7.48
N GLY A 182 -3.85 -3.09 6.18
CA GLY A 182 -3.20 -2.02 5.42
C GLY A 182 -1.71 -2.25 5.16
N ILE A 183 -1.26 -3.51 5.16
CA ILE A 183 0.12 -3.88 4.85
C ILE A 183 0.20 -4.35 3.40
N GLU A 184 1.06 -3.73 2.61
CA GLU A 184 1.38 -4.22 1.27
C GLU A 184 2.33 -5.40 1.39
N ILE A 185 1.89 -6.58 0.93
CA ILE A 185 2.73 -7.78 0.86
C ILE A 185 3.29 -7.90 -0.55
N LEU A 186 4.62 -7.99 -0.64
CA LEU A 186 5.34 -8.17 -1.89
C LEU A 186 5.46 -9.67 -2.18
N TYR A 187 4.67 -10.19 -3.13
CA TYR A 187 4.59 -11.60 -3.46
C TYR A 187 4.51 -11.85 -4.97
N GLY A 188 4.83 -13.06 -5.38
CA GLY A 188 4.79 -13.51 -6.78
C GLY A 188 6.18 -13.57 -7.42
N ASP A 189 6.31 -14.35 -8.49
CA ASP A 189 7.58 -14.69 -9.13
C ASP A 189 8.35 -13.46 -9.66
N HIS A 190 7.65 -12.41 -10.06
CA HIS A 190 8.28 -11.19 -10.52
C HIS A 190 9.09 -10.47 -9.43
N TRP A 191 8.75 -10.66 -8.15
CA TRP A 191 9.52 -10.12 -7.04
C TRP A 191 10.82 -10.90 -6.80
N ALA A 192 10.84 -12.21 -7.05
CA ALA A 192 12.04 -13.02 -6.92
C ALA A 192 13.17 -12.53 -7.84
N THR A 193 12.82 -12.00 -9.02
CA THR A 193 13.79 -11.51 -10.01
C THR A 193 13.96 -9.99 -9.98
N GLY A 194 12.93 -9.23 -9.68
CA GLY A 194 12.89 -7.77 -9.79
C GLY A 194 13.13 -6.99 -8.49
N LEU A 195 13.25 -7.66 -7.34
CA LEU A 195 13.34 -7.02 -6.03
C LEU A 195 14.50 -6.04 -5.89
N TRP A 196 15.69 -6.44 -6.37
CA TRP A 196 16.90 -5.61 -6.24
C TRP A 196 16.81 -4.32 -7.05
N ASP A 197 16.27 -4.39 -8.26
CA ASP A 197 16.04 -3.21 -9.09
C ASP A 197 14.94 -2.32 -8.51
N TRP A 198 13.90 -2.92 -7.94
CA TRP A 198 12.85 -2.18 -7.24
C TRP A 198 13.40 -1.45 -6.01
N LEU A 199 14.29 -2.07 -5.22
CA LEU A 199 14.95 -1.42 -4.07
C LEU A 199 15.81 -0.23 -4.51
N LYS A 200 16.58 -0.37 -5.60
CA LYS A 200 17.37 0.75 -6.18
C LYS A 200 16.48 1.88 -6.67
N LEU A 201 15.39 1.55 -7.36
CA LEU A 201 14.46 2.53 -7.90
C LEU A 201 13.76 3.33 -6.80
N ASN A 202 13.44 2.69 -5.69
CA ASN A 202 12.68 3.27 -4.59
C ASN A 202 13.54 3.57 -3.33
N LYS A 203 14.86 3.68 -3.49
CA LYS A 203 15.80 3.87 -2.38
C LYS A 203 15.53 5.13 -1.53
N ASP A 204 15.00 6.17 -2.15
CA ASP A 204 14.70 7.46 -1.50
C ASP A 204 13.27 7.50 -0.92
N GLU A 205 12.46 6.48 -1.19
CA GLU A 205 11.08 6.36 -0.73
C GLU A 205 10.93 5.48 0.52
N ILE A 206 11.93 4.63 0.81
CA ILE A 206 11.93 3.71 1.93
C ILE A 206 12.85 4.26 3.02
N ASP A 207 12.29 4.57 4.20
CA ASP A 207 13.07 5.12 5.32
C ASP A 207 13.82 4.04 6.10
N VAL A 208 13.21 2.86 6.27
CA VAL A 208 13.73 1.80 7.14
C VAL A 208 13.53 0.44 6.50
N ALA A 209 14.55 -0.41 6.55
CA ALA A 209 14.47 -1.85 6.32
C ALA A 209 14.60 -2.58 7.67
N TYR A 210 13.58 -3.33 8.06
CA TYR A 210 13.56 -4.14 9.27
C TYR A 210 13.77 -5.60 8.89
N LEU A 211 14.97 -6.12 9.13
CA LEU A 211 15.40 -7.45 8.72
C LEU A 211 15.28 -8.42 9.89
N ASN A 212 14.40 -9.39 9.76
CA ASN A 212 14.22 -10.46 10.74
C ASN A 212 15.15 -11.62 10.41
N ARG A 213 15.73 -12.22 11.46
CA ARG A 213 16.53 -13.44 11.40
C ARG A 213 17.92 -13.28 10.74
N PRO A 214 18.92 -14.04 11.21
CA PRO A 214 20.32 -13.91 10.74
C PRO A 214 20.47 -14.14 9.23
N HIS A 215 19.88 -15.21 8.69
CA HIS A 215 20.00 -15.57 7.27
C HIS A 215 19.37 -14.54 6.34
N ILE A 216 18.26 -13.90 6.76
CA ILE A 216 17.64 -12.79 6.02
C ILE A 216 18.57 -11.57 6.08
N ALA A 217 19.05 -11.20 7.27
CA ALA A 217 19.96 -10.07 7.40
C ALA A 217 21.21 -10.24 6.53
N THR A 218 21.84 -11.40 6.54
CA THR A 218 23.01 -11.71 5.71
C THR A 218 22.73 -11.54 4.20
N LYS A 219 21.54 -11.95 3.76
CA LYS A 219 21.16 -11.86 2.34
C LYS A 219 20.94 -10.41 1.88
N TYR A 220 20.39 -9.56 2.74
CA TYR A 220 19.88 -8.24 2.33
C TYR A 220 20.75 -7.06 2.76
N VAL A 221 21.51 -7.16 3.86
CA VAL A 221 22.13 -6.00 4.50
C VAL A 221 23.19 -5.33 3.64
N ASP A 222 24.06 -6.10 3.00
CA ASP A 222 25.15 -5.54 2.21
C ASP A 222 24.62 -4.82 0.98
N PHE A 223 23.67 -5.44 0.26
CA PHE A 223 23.03 -4.79 -0.88
C PHE A 223 22.35 -3.48 -0.50
N ILE A 224 21.59 -3.46 0.60
CA ILE A 224 20.88 -2.25 1.05
C ILE A 224 21.88 -1.15 1.40
N LYS A 225 22.94 -1.46 2.13
CA LYS A 225 23.96 -0.49 2.54
C LYS A 225 24.79 0.06 1.39
N GLU A 226 25.09 -0.77 0.39
CA GLU A 226 25.91 -0.37 -0.75
C GLU A 226 25.14 0.43 -1.79
N ASN A 227 23.85 0.17 -1.96
CA ASN A 227 23.05 0.70 -3.06
C ASN A 227 21.98 1.73 -2.61
N THR A 228 21.78 1.93 -1.31
CA THR A 228 20.70 2.78 -0.80
C THR A 228 21.14 3.57 0.45
N ASN A 229 20.30 4.56 0.84
CA ASN A 229 20.43 5.27 2.12
C ASN A 229 19.45 4.76 3.19
N ILE A 230 18.81 3.62 2.96
CA ILE A 230 17.80 3.04 3.83
C ILE A 230 18.44 2.63 5.18
N LYS A 231 17.83 3.05 6.29
CA LYS A 231 18.28 2.64 7.62
C LYS A 231 17.95 1.18 7.87
N VAL A 232 18.95 0.38 8.21
CA VAL A 232 18.74 -1.04 8.52
C VAL A 232 18.58 -1.23 10.02
N ILE A 233 17.52 -1.95 10.42
CA ILE A 233 17.31 -2.50 11.74
C ILE A 233 17.34 -4.02 11.61
N TYR A 234 18.20 -4.67 12.36
CA TYR A 234 18.27 -6.12 12.45
C TYR A 234 17.60 -6.62 13.72
N TYR A 235 16.78 -7.67 13.59
CA TYR A 235 16.18 -8.38 14.73
C TYR A 235 16.41 -9.89 14.62
N GLY A 236 17.19 -10.42 15.54
CA GLY A 236 17.67 -11.81 15.49
C GLY A 236 16.68 -12.87 15.99
N HIS A 237 15.57 -12.50 16.61
CA HIS A 237 14.61 -13.34 17.34
C HIS A 237 15.21 -14.09 18.51
N ASP A 238 16.33 -14.80 18.29
CA ASP A 238 17.12 -15.46 19.34
C ASP A 238 18.63 -15.32 19.08
N LEU A 239 19.42 -15.76 20.00
CA LEU A 239 20.89 -15.77 19.91
C LEU A 239 21.37 -17.12 19.35
N HIS A 240 21.11 -17.36 18.06
CA HIS A 240 21.44 -18.60 17.35
C HIS A 240 22.87 -19.06 17.59
N PHE A 241 23.84 -18.13 17.64
CA PHE A 241 25.25 -18.47 17.89
C PHE A 241 25.47 -19.09 19.25
N LEU A 242 24.72 -18.65 20.29
CA LEU A 242 24.82 -19.25 21.63
C LEU A 242 24.22 -20.67 21.65
N ARG A 243 23.13 -20.89 20.93
CA ARG A 243 22.51 -22.21 20.80
C ARG A 243 23.45 -23.16 20.09
N LEU A 244 23.97 -22.78 18.92
CA LEU A 244 24.91 -23.57 18.15
C LEU A 244 26.22 -23.84 18.95
N GLY A 245 26.76 -22.84 19.68
CA GLY A 245 27.92 -23.01 20.55
C GLY A 245 27.69 -24.04 21.63
N ARG A 246 26.54 -24.01 22.31
CA ARG A 246 26.16 -25.02 23.30
C ARG A 246 25.96 -26.41 22.72
N GLU A 247 25.36 -26.48 21.53
CA GLU A 247 25.19 -27.74 20.82
C GLU A 247 26.55 -28.36 20.45
N TYR A 248 27.47 -27.54 19.95
CA TYR A 248 28.84 -27.96 19.67
C TYR A 248 29.58 -28.43 20.95
N GLU A 249 29.44 -27.73 22.06
CA GLU A 249 30.02 -28.14 23.37
C GLU A 249 29.49 -29.51 23.84
N LEU A 250 28.24 -29.86 23.46
CA LEU A 250 27.61 -31.12 23.87
C LEU A 250 27.88 -32.27 22.91
N THR A 251 27.91 -32.00 21.60
CA THR A 251 27.94 -33.02 20.54
C THR A 251 29.29 -33.12 19.83
N GLY A 252 30.10 -32.07 19.85
CA GLY A 252 31.33 -31.94 19.06
C GLY A 252 31.09 -31.72 17.57
N ASP A 253 29.84 -31.59 17.13
CA ASP A 253 29.45 -31.36 15.74
C ASP A 253 28.88 -29.94 15.54
N ILE A 254 29.21 -29.32 14.39
CA ILE A 254 28.63 -28.02 13.96
C ILE A 254 27.63 -28.24 12.84
#